data_1a19e5bed9a228b2da1efb500ffdee36
#
_entry.id   1a19e5bed9a228b2da1efb500ffdee36
#
_cell.length_a   1.000
_cell.length_b   1.000
_cell.length_c   1.000
_cell.angle_alpha   90.00
_cell.angle_beta   90.00
_cell.angle_gamma   90.00
#
_symmetry.space_group_name_H-M   'P 1'
#
loop_
_entity.id
_entity.type
_entity.pdbx_description
1 polymer ?
#
loop_
_entity_poly.entity_id
_entity_poly.type
_entity_poly.pdbx_seq_one_letter_code
_entity_poly.pdbx_strand_id
1 'polypeptide(L)'
;MAALKPVGVNLNITTSATSAQSAAIAQQTDSVRIVAETAGCHVAIGTNPTATTADFYVSPTDDAIISLGPVGSQRVVNVTKGASTVIDFPEGTGSPFAVGDAVSLTVPNASTYDFEHKIVTAVDSTSNVGGFYNTRITIDHDSSSVTAGFNNAGASLRRSIKVAVRTVSAAGKAYVQQVQVS
;
A
#
# COMPACT_ATOMS: atom_id res chain seq x y z
N MET A 1 2.38 -9.86 26.91
CA MET A 1 2.50 -8.94 25.75
C MET A 1 2.86 -9.79 24.56
N ALA A 2 2.11 -9.68 23.45
CA ALA A 2 2.43 -10.45 22.24
C ALA A 2 3.80 -9.99 21.69
N ALA A 3 4.58 -10.91 21.13
CA ALA A 3 5.84 -10.54 20.49
C ALA A 3 5.56 -9.85 19.15
N LEU A 4 6.25 -8.75 18.87
CA LEU A 4 6.13 -7.99 17.63
C LEU A 4 7.38 -8.20 16.79
N LYS A 5 7.20 -8.67 15.56
CA LYS A 5 8.26 -8.75 14.57
C LYS A 5 8.14 -7.56 13.62
N PRO A 6 9.10 -6.60 13.61
CA PRO A 6 9.08 -5.51 12.65
C PRO A 6 9.32 -6.03 11.23
N VAL A 7 8.61 -5.45 10.26
CA VAL A 7 8.69 -5.80 8.84
C VAL A 7 8.82 -4.52 8.01
N GLY A 8 9.70 -4.54 7.02
CA GLY A 8 9.96 -3.38 6.18
C GLY A 8 10.67 -2.24 6.90
N VAL A 9 10.54 -1.04 6.37
CA VAL A 9 11.22 0.17 6.86
C VAL A 9 10.33 0.90 7.87
N ASN A 10 10.93 1.44 8.93
CA ASN A 10 10.24 2.37 9.82
C ASN A 10 10.11 3.73 9.13
N LEU A 11 8.89 4.24 9.04
CA LEU A 11 8.60 5.56 8.51
C LEU A 11 8.41 6.55 9.66
N ASN A 12 8.90 7.78 9.47
CA ASN A 12 8.64 8.87 10.40
C ASN A 12 7.87 9.98 9.70
N ILE A 13 6.94 10.59 10.42
CA ILE A 13 6.08 11.67 9.95
C ILE A 13 6.26 12.83 10.94
N THR A 14 6.67 13.99 10.44
CA THR A 14 6.64 15.20 11.26
C THR A 14 5.19 15.61 11.47
N THR A 15 4.78 15.73 12.74
CA THR A 15 3.41 16.01 13.12
C THR A 15 3.20 17.48 13.43
N SER A 16 2.03 17.99 13.09
CA SER A 16 1.60 19.36 13.39
C SER A 16 0.07 19.39 13.53
N ALA A 17 -0.51 20.57 13.74
CA ALA A 17 -1.96 20.76 13.71
C ALA A 17 -2.58 20.56 12.31
N THR A 18 -1.76 20.45 11.27
CA THR A 18 -2.19 20.07 9.92
C THR A 18 -1.89 18.59 9.69
N SER A 19 -2.80 17.87 9.02
CA SER A 19 -2.61 16.48 8.66
C SER A 19 -1.39 16.31 7.75
N ALA A 20 -0.49 15.38 8.09
CA ALA A 20 0.65 15.00 7.29
C ALA A 20 0.60 13.49 7.01
N GLN A 21 1.00 13.07 5.80
CA GLN A 21 0.99 11.66 5.39
C GLN A 21 2.38 11.05 5.41
N SER A 22 2.44 9.73 5.64
CA SER A 22 3.63 8.93 5.41
C SER A 22 3.95 8.80 3.91
N ALA A 23 5.15 8.34 3.59
CA ALA A 23 5.39 7.66 2.32
C ALA A 23 4.43 6.46 2.17
N ALA A 24 4.26 5.99 0.93
CA ALA A 24 3.47 4.80 0.65
C ALA A 24 4.06 3.56 1.33
N ILE A 25 3.19 2.70 1.84
CA ILE A 25 3.52 1.45 2.49
C ILE A 25 2.96 0.31 1.63
N ALA A 26 3.80 -0.42 0.93
CA ALA A 26 3.40 -1.68 0.31
C ALA A 26 3.10 -2.69 1.42
N GLN A 27 1.86 -3.15 1.52
CA GLN A 27 1.41 -3.98 2.63
C GLN A 27 2.09 -5.35 2.62
N GLN A 28 2.81 -5.68 3.69
CA GLN A 28 3.47 -6.97 3.90
C GLN A 28 2.91 -7.72 5.12
N THR A 29 2.24 -7.00 6.02
CA THR A 29 1.61 -7.53 7.22
C THR A 29 0.21 -6.97 7.35
N ASP A 30 -0.59 -7.57 8.22
CA ASP A 30 -1.96 -7.14 8.54
C ASP A 30 -2.02 -6.04 9.60
N SER A 31 -0.88 -5.61 10.12
CA SER A 31 -0.83 -4.67 11.25
C SER A 31 0.31 -3.67 11.12
N VAL A 32 0.08 -2.47 11.64
CA VAL A 32 1.10 -1.44 11.85
C VAL A 32 1.16 -1.06 13.32
N ARG A 33 2.38 -0.82 13.80
CA ARG A 33 2.64 -0.17 15.08
C ARG A 33 2.89 1.31 14.85
N ILE A 34 2.23 2.15 15.63
CA ILE A 34 2.39 3.61 15.59
C ILE A 34 2.83 4.08 16.97
N VAL A 35 3.88 4.88 16.98
CA VAL A 35 4.42 5.50 18.20
C VAL A 35 4.42 7.02 17.99
N ALA A 36 3.79 7.74 18.90
CA ALA A 36 3.84 9.20 18.93
C ALA A 36 4.98 9.66 19.85
N GLU A 37 5.87 10.51 19.33
CA GLU A 37 6.95 11.13 20.10
C GLU A 37 6.58 12.60 20.42
N THR A 38 6.79 13.01 21.65
CA THR A 38 6.60 14.38 22.19
C THR A 38 5.15 14.76 22.37
N ALA A 39 4.29 14.58 21.38
CA ALA A 39 2.88 14.94 21.42
C ALA A 39 2.01 13.81 20.89
N GLY A 40 0.87 13.56 21.53
CA GLY A 40 -0.10 12.60 21.01
C GLY A 40 -0.69 13.06 19.68
N CYS A 41 -1.04 12.11 18.84
CA CYS A 41 -1.55 12.38 17.50
C CYS A 41 -2.83 11.59 17.19
N HIS A 42 -3.65 12.17 16.34
CA HIS A 42 -4.76 11.48 15.68
C HIS A 42 -4.26 10.82 14.40
N VAL A 43 -4.76 9.63 14.11
CA VAL A 43 -4.27 8.77 13.04
C VAL A 43 -5.41 8.33 12.14
N ALA A 44 -5.24 8.49 10.82
CA ALA A 44 -6.09 7.92 9.79
C ALA A 44 -5.25 7.05 8.85
N ILE A 45 -5.81 5.94 8.37
CA ILE A 45 -5.13 4.99 7.46
C ILE A 45 -6.01 4.76 6.24
N GLY A 46 -5.40 4.74 5.06
CA GLY A 46 -6.14 4.51 3.81
C GLY A 46 -5.30 4.76 2.57
N THR A 47 -5.96 4.84 1.43
CA THR A 47 -5.33 5.16 0.13
C THR A 47 -4.81 6.60 0.11
N ASN A 48 -5.64 7.57 0.52
CA ASN A 48 -5.25 8.99 0.61
C ASN A 48 -5.86 9.61 1.87
N PRO A 49 -5.40 9.19 3.07
CA PRO A 49 -6.02 9.58 4.32
C PRO A 49 -5.73 11.04 4.68
N THR A 50 -6.68 11.66 5.37
CA THR A 50 -6.52 12.96 6.04
C THR A 50 -6.90 12.79 7.49
N ALA A 51 -5.94 12.96 8.39
CA ALA A 51 -6.20 12.84 9.82
C ALA A 51 -6.93 14.09 10.35
N THR A 52 -7.96 13.86 11.14
CA THR A 52 -8.77 14.88 11.85
C THR A 52 -8.75 14.63 13.35
N THR A 53 -9.27 15.55 14.14
CA THR A 53 -9.38 15.38 15.61
C THR A 53 -10.44 14.35 16.03
N ALA A 54 -11.22 13.82 15.08
CA ALA A 54 -12.21 12.76 15.32
C ALA A 54 -11.64 11.35 15.09
N ASP A 55 -10.41 11.26 14.53
CA ASP A 55 -9.78 9.98 14.25
C ASP A 55 -9.12 9.36 15.48
N PHE A 56 -8.65 8.12 15.34
CA PHE A 56 -8.03 7.35 16.42
C PHE A 56 -6.85 8.10 17.05
N TYR A 57 -6.86 8.23 18.38
CA TYR A 57 -5.84 8.95 19.12
C TYR A 57 -4.76 8.02 19.67
N VAL A 58 -3.50 8.36 19.42
CA VAL A 58 -2.31 7.71 19.98
C VAL A 58 -1.66 8.65 20.99
N SER A 59 -1.55 8.22 22.25
CA SER A 59 -0.90 8.97 23.33
C SER A 59 0.63 9.01 23.14
N PRO A 60 1.33 10.06 23.55
CA PRO A 60 2.79 10.11 23.48
C PRO A 60 3.49 9.17 24.48
N THR A 61 2.76 8.60 25.42
CA THR A 61 3.29 7.67 26.43
C THR A 61 3.01 6.21 26.10
N ASP A 62 2.34 5.96 24.97
CA ASP A 62 1.87 4.63 24.60
C ASP A 62 2.11 4.38 23.11
N ASP A 63 1.98 3.13 22.69
CA ASP A 63 2.01 2.73 21.31
C ASP A 63 0.69 2.07 20.91
N ALA A 64 0.31 2.23 19.64
CA ALA A 64 -0.87 1.62 19.10
C ALA A 64 -0.51 0.60 18.02
N ILE A 65 -1.14 -0.59 18.11
CA ILE A 65 -1.11 -1.58 17.03
C ILE A 65 -2.48 -1.53 16.36
N ILE A 66 -2.49 -1.18 15.08
CA ILE A 66 -3.71 -1.02 14.29
C ILE A 66 -3.72 -2.07 13.19
N SER A 67 -4.85 -2.79 13.06
CA SER A 67 -5.04 -3.74 11.97
C SER A 67 -5.26 -3.00 10.65
N LEU A 68 -4.60 -3.50 9.61
CA LEU A 68 -4.76 -3.05 8.22
C LEU A 68 -5.73 -3.92 7.41
N GLY A 69 -6.25 -4.96 8.06
CA GLY A 69 -6.97 -6.01 7.37
C GLY A 69 -6.06 -6.99 6.60
N PRO A 70 -6.63 -7.93 5.86
CA PRO A 70 -5.86 -8.97 5.15
C PRO A 70 -4.84 -8.36 4.19
N VAL A 71 -3.67 -8.99 4.13
CA VAL A 71 -2.62 -8.60 3.16
C VAL A 71 -3.13 -8.82 1.74
N GLY A 72 -3.34 -7.73 1.00
CA GLY A 72 -3.66 -7.78 -0.42
C GLY A 72 -2.37 -7.95 -1.23
N SER A 73 -2.12 -9.16 -1.74
CA SER A 73 -0.97 -9.45 -2.59
C SER A 73 -1.34 -10.46 -3.66
N GLN A 74 -0.85 -10.24 -4.90
CA GLN A 74 -1.07 -11.15 -6.01
C GLN A 74 0.16 -11.22 -6.90
N ARG A 75 0.47 -12.43 -7.38
CA ARG A 75 1.49 -12.64 -8.42
C ARG A 75 1.02 -12.01 -9.72
N VAL A 76 1.95 -11.38 -10.45
CA VAL A 76 1.70 -10.80 -11.77
C VAL A 76 2.30 -11.71 -12.84
N VAL A 77 1.52 -12.04 -13.88
CA VAL A 77 1.98 -12.88 -14.99
C VAL A 77 2.25 -12.09 -16.24
N ASN A 78 1.57 -10.96 -16.43
CA ASN A 78 1.78 -10.08 -17.57
C ASN A 78 1.48 -8.62 -17.22
N VAL A 79 2.16 -7.72 -17.92
CA VAL A 79 1.91 -6.27 -17.86
C VAL A 79 1.78 -5.75 -19.28
N THR A 80 0.61 -5.23 -19.62
CA THR A 80 0.37 -4.51 -20.88
C THR A 80 0.64 -3.03 -20.65
N LYS A 81 1.60 -2.50 -21.42
CA LYS A 81 2.05 -1.11 -21.35
C LYS A 81 1.06 -0.18 -22.05
N GLY A 82 0.96 1.05 -21.57
CA GLY A 82 0.14 2.09 -22.16
C GLY A 82 0.02 3.31 -21.25
N ALA A 83 -0.77 4.30 -21.67
CA ALA A 83 -1.13 5.46 -20.84
C ALA A 83 -1.86 5.05 -19.55
N SER A 84 -2.50 3.88 -19.55
CA SER A 84 -2.96 3.15 -18.37
C SER A 84 -2.37 1.75 -18.43
N THR A 85 -1.72 1.34 -17.36
CA THR A 85 -1.09 0.02 -17.28
C THR A 85 -2.14 -1.03 -16.96
N VAL A 86 -2.13 -2.15 -17.71
CA VAL A 86 -2.99 -3.31 -17.42
C VAL A 86 -2.13 -4.46 -16.89
N ILE A 87 -2.56 -5.05 -15.79
CA ILE A 87 -1.87 -6.15 -15.10
C ILE A 87 -2.76 -7.38 -15.13
N ASP A 88 -2.19 -8.50 -15.60
CA ASP A 88 -2.86 -9.80 -15.62
C ASP A 88 -2.36 -10.67 -14.46
N PHE A 89 -3.30 -11.32 -13.78
CA PHE A 89 -3.04 -12.31 -12.73
C PHE A 89 -3.02 -13.73 -13.30
N PRO A 90 -2.50 -14.72 -12.57
CA PRO A 90 -2.52 -16.11 -13.00
C PRO A 90 -3.93 -16.59 -13.31
N GLU A 91 -4.05 -17.50 -14.29
CA GLU A 91 -5.30 -18.13 -14.65
C GLU A 91 -6.01 -18.74 -13.42
N GLY A 92 -7.32 -18.56 -13.35
CA GLY A 92 -8.16 -19.08 -12.28
C GLY A 92 -8.02 -18.35 -10.94
N THR A 93 -7.20 -17.29 -10.86
CA THR A 93 -7.10 -16.45 -9.66
C THR A 93 -7.97 -15.20 -9.78
N GLY A 94 -8.64 -14.84 -8.67
CA GLY A 94 -9.37 -13.58 -8.57
C GLY A 94 -8.44 -12.38 -8.30
N SER A 95 -9.03 -11.19 -8.23
CA SER A 95 -8.35 -9.97 -7.77
C SER A 95 -8.59 -9.76 -6.27
N PRO A 96 -7.54 -9.64 -5.45
CA PRO A 96 -7.69 -9.18 -4.06
C PRO A 96 -7.83 -7.66 -3.96
N PHE A 97 -7.84 -6.96 -5.10
CA PHE A 97 -7.94 -5.50 -5.19
C PHE A 97 -9.28 -5.09 -5.79
N ALA A 98 -9.81 -3.96 -5.31
CA ALA A 98 -11.01 -3.31 -5.82
C ALA A 98 -10.66 -1.98 -6.51
N VAL A 99 -11.60 -1.45 -7.30
CA VAL A 99 -11.50 -0.10 -7.86
C VAL A 99 -11.40 0.91 -6.72
N GLY A 100 -10.43 1.80 -6.80
CA GLY A 100 -10.10 2.79 -5.76
C GLY A 100 -9.01 2.35 -4.79
N ASP A 101 -8.64 1.06 -4.75
CA ASP A 101 -7.46 0.62 -3.99
C ASP A 101 -6.18 1.20 -4.61
N ALA A 102 -5.22 1.59 -3.77
CA ALA A 102 -3.87 1.85 -4.23
C ALA A 102 -3.03 0.58 -4.19
N VAL A 103 -2.16 0.43 -5.18
CA VAL A 103 -1.28 -0.73 -5.32
C VAL A 103 0.15 -0.31 -5.67
N SER A 104 1.10 -1.17 -5.33
CA SER A 104 2.52 -1.03 -5.71
C SER A 104 2.97 -2.31 -6.39
N LEU A 105 3.69 -2.18 -7.51
CA LEU A 105 4.26 -3.29 -8.26
C LEU A 105 5.76 -3.38 -8.00
N THR A 106 6.24 -4.58 -7.76
CA THR A 106 7.66 -4.90 -7.68
C THR A 106 7.99 -6.03 -8.66
N VAL A 107 8.96 -5.77 -9.54
CA VAL A 107 9.46 -6.72 -10.55
C VAL A 107 10.97 -6.89 -10.34
N PRO A 108 11.44 -7.90 -9.60
CA PRO A 108 12.83 -8.03 -9.18
C PRO A 108 13.87 -7.99 -10.30
N ASN A 109 13.51 -8.48 -11.48
CA ASN A 109 14.42 -8.56 -12.63
C ASN A 109 14.12 -7.54 -13.74
N ALA A 110 13.19 -6.60 -13.51
CA ALA A 110 12.81 -5.57 -14.46
C ALA A 110 12.20 -4.36 -13.72
N SER A 111 13.02 -3.72 -12.87
CA SER A 111 12.60 -2.59 -12.02
C SER A 111 12.06 -1.37 -12.80
N THR A 112 12.26 -1.32 -14.11
CA THR A 112 11.63 -0.30 -14.97
C THR A 112 10.10 -0.37 -15.00
N TYR A 113 9.53 -1.48 -14.54
CA TYR A 113 8.09 -1.66 -14.36
C TYR A 113 7.60 -1.32 -12.96
N ASP A 114 8.53 -1.12 -12.00
CA ASP A 114 8.16 -0.83 -10.62
C ASP A 114 7.42 0.50 -10.53
N PHE A 115 6.35 0.49 -9.73
CA PHE A 115 5.66 1.72 -9.36
C PHE A 115 5.13 1.62 -7.93
N GLU A 116 4.91 2.77 -7.34
CA GLU A 116 4.36 2.88 -6.00
C GLU A 116 3.04 3.64 -6.00
N HIS A 117 2.10 3.13 -5.21
CA HIS A 117 0.87 3.82 -4.82
C HIS A 117 0.07 4.38 -5.99
N LYS A 118 -0.26 3.52 -6.96
CA LYS A 118 -1.11 3.82 -8.09
C LYS A 118 -2.51 3.26 -7.89
N ILE A 119 -3.52 3.96 -8.40
CA ILE A 119 -4.92 3.62 -8.15
C ILE A 119 -5.42 2.60 -9.16
N VAL A 120 -6.14 1.59 -8.68
CA VAL A 120 -6.88 0.66 -9.52
C VAL A 120 -8.12 1.37 -10.07
N THR A 121 -8.21 1.47 -11.38
CA THR A 121 -9.32 2.15 -12.10
C THR A 121 -10.35 1.19 -12.66
N ALA A 122 -9.98 -0.06 -12.91
CA ALA A 122 -10.90 -1.11 -13.35
C ALA A 122 -10.42 -2.50 -12.90
N VAL A 123 -11.37 -3.40 -12.68
CA VAL A 123 -11.15 -4.82 -12.45
C VAL A 123 -12.00 -5.61 -13.44
N ASP A 124 -11.38 -6.46 -14.25
CA ASP A 124 -12.03 -7.34 -15.20
C ASP A 124 -11.72 -8.81 -14.86
N SER A 125 -12.71 -9.53 -14.40
CA SER A 125 -12.63 -10.96 -14.10
C SER A 125 -13.12 -11.86 -15.24
N THR A 126 -13.55 -11.27 -16.35
CA THR A 126 -14.14 -11.97 -17.50
C THR A 126 -13.21 -11.99 -18.71
N SER A 127 -12.02 -11.42 -18.58
CA SER A 127 -11.07 -11.35 -19.68
C SER A 127 -10.66 -12.75 -20.13
N ASN A 128 -10.86 -13.00 -21.44
CA ASN A 128 -10.42 -14.24 -22.11
C ASN A 128 -9.40 -13.87 -23.17
N VAL A 129 -8.15 -14.20 -22.91
CA VAL A 129 -7.06 -14.02 -23.88
C VAL A 129 -6.50 -15.38 -24.24
N GLY A 130 -6.67 -15.78 -25.51
CA GLY A 130 -6.14 -17.06 -26.01
C GLY A 130 -6.79 -18.29 -25.39
N GLY A 131 -8.02 -18.22 -24.90
CA GLY A 131 -8.73 -19.33 -24.27
C GLY A 131 -8.51 -19.45 -22.76
N PHE A 132 -7.73 -18.55 -22.17
CA PHE A 132 -7.47 -18.52 -20.72
C PHE A 132 -8.24 -17.38 -20.04
N TYR A 133 -8.84 -17.70 -18.89
CA TYR A 133 -9.57 -16.72 -18.08
C TYR A 133 -8.64 -16.12 -17.03
N ASN A 134 -8.07 -14.98 -17.35
CA ASN A 134 -7.22 -14.23 -16.42
C ASN A 134 -8.00 -13.04 -15.87
N THR A 135 -8.00 -12.88 -14.57
CA THR A 135 -8.41 -11.61 -13.97
C THR A 135 -7.34 -10.56 -14.27
N ARG A 136 -7.76 -9.38 -14.69
CA ARG A 136 -6.90 -8.24 -14.95
C ARG A 136 -7.39 -7.01 -14.22
N ILE A 137 -6.46 -6.13 -13.93
CA ILE A 137 -6.76 -4.79 -13.40
C ILE A 137 -6.12 -3.72 -14.27
N THR A 138 -6.77 -2.58 -14.35
CA THR A 138 -6.22 -1.37 -14.97
C THR A 138 -5.82 -0.39 -13.88
N ILE A 139 -4.69 0.28 -14.07
CA ILE A 139 -4.07 1.17 -13.07
C ILE A 139 -3.81 2.53 -13.72
N ASP A 140 -3.92 3.60 -12.94
CA ASP A 140 -3.62 5.00 -13.31
C ASP A 140 -2.10 5.27 -13.43
N HIS A 141 -1.40 4.38 -14.09
CA HIS A 141 0.05 4.48 -14.32
C HIS A 141 0.37 4.44 -15.80
N ASP A 142 1.08 5.47 -16.28
CA ASP A 142 1.60 5.50 -17.65
C ASP A 142 2.92 4.74 -17.71
N SER A 143 2.89 3.58 -18.37
CA SER A 143 4.05 2.74 -18.65
C SER A 143 4.46 2.75 -20.13
N SER A 144 3.92 3.66 -20.94
CA SER A 144 4.18 3.71 -22.39
C SER A 144 5.66 3.93 -22.73
N SER A 145 6.42 4.59 -21.86
CA SER A 145 7.85 4.84 -22.03
C SER A 145 8.74 3.65 -21.69
N VAL A 146 8.20 2.60 -21.07
CA VAL A 146 8.98 1.41 -20.71
C VAL A 146 9.29 0.61 -21.97
N THR A 147 10.56 0.52 -22.35
CA THR A 147 11.03 -0.21 -23.55
C THR A 147 11.34 -1.66 -23.26
N ALA A 148 11.76 -2.00 -22.04
CA ALA A 148 12.12 -3.35 -21.64
C ALA A 148 10.96 -4.36 -21.82
N GLY A 149 11.29 -5.64 -22.04
CA GLY A 149 10.35 -6.74 -21.95
C GLY A 149 9.95 -7.02 -20.50
N PHE A 150 8.70 -7.40 -20.26
CA PHE A 150 8.27 -7.80 -18.92
C PHE A 150 8.81 -9.20 -18.58
N ASN A 151 9.38 -9.33 -17.38
CA ASN A 151 9.80 -10.61 -16.82
C ASN A 151 8.96 -10.87 -15.55
N ASN A 152 8.15 -11.93 -15.60
CA ASN A 152 7.22 -12.26 -14.52
C ASN A 152 7.86 -13.01 -13.33
N ALA A 153 9.17 -13.32 -13.39
CA ALA A 153 9.85 -14.06 -12.33
C ALA A 153 9.88 -13.22 -11.03
N GLY A 154 9.05 -13.59 -10.08
CA GLY A 154 8.94 -12.91 -8.79
C GLY A 154 8.15 -11.60 -8.83
N ALA A 155 7.51 -11.25 -9.95
CA ALA A 155 6.66 -10.06 -10.05
C ALA A 155 5.46 -10.18 -9.11
N SER A 156 5.24 -9.17 -8.27
CA SER A 156 4.16 -9.15 -7.30
C SER A 156 3.54 -7.76 -7.18
N LEU A 157 2.22 -7.74 -7.14
CA LEU A 157 1.43 -6.55 -6.85
C LEU A 157 0.92 -6.63 -5.41
N ARG A 158 1.03 -5.54 -4.68
CA ARG A 158 0.60 -5.46 -3.28
C ARG A 158 -0.28 -4.24 -3.07
N ARG A 159 -1.25 -4.37 -2.15
CA ARG A 159 -2.00 -3.21 -1.68
C ARG A 159 -1.03 -2.22 -1.07
N SER A 160 -1.26 -0.94 -1.36
CA SER A 160 -0.47 0.18 -0.85
C SER A 160 -1.36 1.09 -0.03
N ILE A 161 -0.88 1.47 1.14
CA ILE A 161 -1.59 2.36 2.05
C ILE A 161 -0.70 3.51 2.46
N LYS A 162 -1.31 4.55 3.01
CA LYS A 162 -0.63 5.63 3.74
C LYS A 162 -1.23 5.79 5.12
N VAL A 163 -0.42 6.29 6.02
CA VAL A 163 -0.82 6.71 7.36
C VAL A 163 -0.78 8.23 7.40
N ALA A 164 -1.88 8.85 7.77
CA ALA A 164 -1.92 10.28 8.05
C ALA A 164 -1.94 10.51 9.56
N VAL A 165 -1.25 11.54 10.00
CA VAL A 165 -1.19 11.93 11.41
C VAL A 165 -1.39 13.41 11.58
N ARG A 166 -1.99 13.80 12.72
CA ARG A 166 -2.22 15.17 13.11
C ARG A 166 -2.16 15.29 14.63
N THR A 167 -1.49 16.32 15.13
CA THR A 167 -1.55 16.70 16.56
C THR A 167 -2.60 17.78 16.79
N VAL A 168 -2.99 17.99 18.05
CA VAL A 168 -3.93 19.07 18.42
C VAL A 168 -3.21 20.41 18.50
N SER A 169 -2.03 20.46 19.12
CA SER A 169 -1.41 21.74 19.48
C SER A 169 0.13 21.79 19.42
N ALA A 170 0.81 20.65 19.40
CA ALA A 170 2.28 20.63 19.48
C ALA A 170 2.88 19.90 18.29
N ALA A 171 4.04 20.35 17.84
CA ALA A 171 4.84 19.61 16.86
C ALA A 171 5.51 18.40 17.53
N GLY A 172 5.72 17.35 16.76
CA GLY A 172 6.37 16.12 17.21
C GLY A 172 6.68 15.22 16.02
N LYS A 173 6.89 13.93 16.30
CA LYS A 173 7.05 12.90 15.28
C LYS A 173 6.15 11.71 15.60
N ALA A 174 5.67 11.07 14.54
CA ALA A 174 5.04 9.77 14.61
C ALA A 174 5.88 8.76 13.82
N TYR A 175 6.13 7.62 14.42
CA TYR A 175 6.85 6.50 13.80
C TYR A 175 5.85 5.42 13.43
N VAL A 176 5.93 4.93 12.20
CA VAL A 176 5.02 3.94 11.64
C VAL A 176 5.83 2.76 11.15
N GLN A 177 5.56 1.57 11.71
CA GLN A 177 6.25 0.35 11.37
C GLN A 177 5.25 -0.77 11.11
N GLN A 178 5.35 -1.44 9.95
CA GLN A 178 4.64 -2.70 9.76
C GLN A 178 5.15 -3.73 10.77
N VAL A 179 4.24 -4.46 11.40
CA VAL A 179 4.58 -5.48 12.40
C VAL A 179 3.76 -6.74 12.16
N GLN A 180 4.39 -7.88 12.39
CA GLN A 180 3.70 -9.15 12.51
C GLN A 180 3.49 -9.43 13.99
N VAL A 181 2.24 -9.65 14.39
CA VAL A 181 1.86 -10.05 15.74
C VAL A 181 1.92 -11.57 15.81
N SER A 182 2.69 -12.12 16.74
CA SER A 182 2.86 -13.56 16.95
C SER A 182 2.21 -14.02 18.26
#